data_584eab5367530f9189a840e81c7f0a54
#
_entry.id   584eab5367530f9189a840e81c7f0a54
#
_cell.length_a   1.000
_cell.length_b   1.000
_cell.length_c   1.000
_cell.angle_alpha   90.00
_cell.angle_beta   90.00
_cell.angle_gamma   90.00
#
_symmetry.space_group_name_H-M   'P 1'
#
loop_
_entity.id
_entity.type
_entity.pdbx_description
1 polymer ?
#
loop_
_entity_poly.entity_id
_entity_poly.type
_entity_poly.pdbx_seq_one_letter_code
_entity_poly.pdbx_strand_id
1 'polypeptide(L)'
;LRADEAGAGDRTSFAVADAKSYEGTYDVICFFDSLHDMGDPVGIARYAREHLADDGTVLLVEPFALDDRATNMTDNPMAALLYTASSSICTPNSLSQEVGLGLGAQAGEARLRDVFEQAGFTRFRRAAETPLNLILEAKV
;
A
#
# COMPACT_ATOMS: atom_id res chain seq x y z
N LEU A 1 -7.89 12.24 22.60
CA LEU A 1 -7.82 10.78 22.39
C LEU A 1 -6.37 10.30 22.49
N ARG A 2 -5.98 9.18 21.84
CA ARG A 2 -4.61 8.62 22.01
C ARG A 2 -3.48 9.55 21.59
N ALA A 3 -3.71 10.44 20.62
CA ALA A 3 -2.71 11.43 20.22
C ALA A 3 -2.46 12.47 21.33
N ASP A 4 -3.51 12.90 22.02
CA ASP A 4 -3.40 13.83 23.14
C ASP A 4 -2.70 13.17 24.35
N GLU A 5 -3.04 11.91 24.64
CA GLU A 5 -2.39 11.09 25.68
C GLU A 5 -0.89 10.90 25.41
N ALA A 6 -0.51 10.84 24.13
CA ALA A 6 0.89 10.73 23.68
C ALA A 6 1.60 12.10 23.55
N GLY A 7 0.93 13.22 23.88
CA GLY A 7 1.49 14.56 23.72
C GLY A 7 1.71 14.97 22.27
N ALA A 8 0.93 14.43 21.33
CA ALA A 8 1.02 14.68 19.91
C ALA A 8 -0.25 15.36 19.32
N GLY A 9 -1.24 15.67 20.17
CA GLY A 9 -2.53 16.18 19.72
C GLY A 9 -2.46 17.49 18.92
N ASP A 10 -1.57 18.38 19.28
CA ASP A 10 -1.32 19.65 18.61
C ASP A 10 -0.58 19.53 17.26
N ARG A 11 0.00 18.36 16.99
CA ARG A 11 0.75 18.02 15.77
C ARG A 11 0.06 16.98 14.89
N THR A 12 -1.16 16.60 15.24
CA THR A 12 -1.91 15.55 14.56
C THR A 12 -3.29 16.06 14.18
N SER A 13 -3.72 15.76 12.97
CA SER A 13 -5.10 15.96 12.53
C SER A 13 -5.67 14.67 11.96
N PHE A 14 -6.99 14.51 12.10
CA PHE A 14 -7.70 13.34 11.58
C PHE A 14 -8.85 13.82 10.69
N ALA A 15 -8.97 13.23 9.52
CA ALA A 15 -10.05 13.49 8.59
C ALA A 15 -10.64 12.18 8.07
N VAL A 16 -11.94 12.18 7.83
CA VAL A 16 -12.59 11.12 7.05
C VAL A 16 -12.53 11.55 5.59
N ALA A 17 -11.78 10.82 4.79
CA ALA A 17 -11.59 11.13 3.37
C ALA A 17 -11.42 9.84 2.56
N ASP A 18 -11.75 9.90 1.29
CA ASP A 18 -11.36 8.88 0.32
C ASP A 18 -9.86 9.02 0.01
N ALA A 19 -9.23 7.93 -0.42
CA ALA A 19 -7.80 7.91 -0.76
C ALA A 19 -7.43 8.80 -1.97
N LYS A 20 -8.42 9.31 -2.68
CA LYS A 20 -8.29 10.27 -3.80
C LYS A 20 -8.98 11.61 -3.52
N SER A 21 -9.17 12.00 -2.26
CA SER A 21 -9.90 13.24 -1.91
C SER A 21 -9.26 14.08 -0.79
N TYR A 22 -8.06 13.74 -0.34
CA TYR A 22 -7.32 14.59 0.59
C TYR A 22 -6.64 15.76 -0.14
N GLU A 23 -6.45 16.86 0.56
CA GLU A 23 -5.83 18.08 0.02
C GLU A 23 -4.43 18.29 0.63
N GLY A 24 -3.62 19.11 -0.04
CA GLY A 24 -2.30 19.51 0.45
C GLY A 24 -1.15 18.83 -0.29
N THR A 25 0.07 19.15 0.14
CA THR A 25 1.32 18.58 -0.36
C THR A 25 2.09 18.01 0.82
N TYR A 26 2.69 16.84 0.65
CA TYR A 26 3.27 16.06 1.74
C TYR A 26 4.69 15.60 1.41
N ASP A 27 5.57 15.62 2.39
CA ASP A 27 6.91 15.05 2.27
C ASP A 27 6.88 13.52 2.27
N VAL A 28 5.90 12.94 3.00
CA VAL A 28 5.71 11.49 3.08
C VAL A 28 4.22 11.17 3.05
N ILE A 29 3.84 10.24 2.17
CA ILE A 29 2.51 9.64 2.14
C ILE A 29 2.67 8.15 2.46
N CYS A 30 1.89 7.64 3.41
CA CYS A 30 1.99 6.27 3.87
C CYS A 30 0.73 5.46 3.56
N PHE A 31 0.92 4.24 3.07
CA PHE A 31 -0.11 3.21 3.00
C PHE A 31 0.30 2.08 3.94
N PHE A 32 -0.54 1.80 4.92
CA PHE A 32 -0.29 0.74 5.89
C PHE A 32 -1.33 -0.35 5.71
N ASP A 33 -0.91 -1.48 5.11
CA ASP A 33 -1.71 -2.68 4.94
C ASP A 33 -3.09 -2.39 4.33
N SER A 34 -3.12 -1.60 3.25
CA SER A 34 -4.36 -1.03 2.73
C SER A 34 -4.45 -0.92 1.21
N LEU A 35 -3.35 -0.71 0.51
CA LEU A 35 -3.38 -0.46 -0.95
C LEU A 35 -3.93 -1.68 -1.71
N HIS A 36 -3.62 -2.88 -1.24
CA HIS A 36 -4.07 -4.14 -1.83
C HIS A 36 -5.58 -4.37 -1.77
N ASP A 37 -6.28 -3.69 -0.85
CA ASP A 37 -7.73 -3.74 -0.69
C ASP A 37 -8.48 -2.73 -1.59
N MET A 38 -7.77 -1.77 -2.16
CA MET A 38 -8.36 -0.70 -2.96
C MET A 38 -8.66 -1.17 -4.39
N GLY A 39 -9.77 -0.69 -4.95
CA GLY A 39 -10.20 -1.06 -6.31
C GLY A 39 -9.32 -0.45 -7.40
N ASP A 40 -8.83 0.77 -7.19
CA ASP A 40 -7.99 1.52 -8.13
C ASP A 40 -6.61 1.89 -7.52
N PRO A 41 -5.75 0.91 -7.23
CA PRO A 41 -4.46 1.20 -6.60
C PRO A 41 -3.54 2.06 -7.49
N VAL A 42 -3.65 1.96 -8.83
CA VAL A 42 -2.89 2.79 -9.78
C VAL A 42 -3.35 4.25 -9.72
N GLY A 43 -4.66 4.50 -9.73
CA GLY A 43 -5.21 5.85 -9.60
C GLY A 43 -4.90 6.48 -8.26
N ILE A 44 -4.95 5.69 -7.18
CA ILE A 44 -4.59 6.14 -5.82
C ILE A 44 -3.10 6.48 -5.72
N ALA A 45 -2.23 5.64 -6.26
CA ALA A 45 -0.79 5.91 -6.30
C ALA A 45 -0.48 7.16 -7.15
N ARG A 46 -1.20 7.37 -8.27
CA ARG A 46 -1.08 8.59 -9.08
C ARG A 46 -1.54 9.82 -8.31
N TYR A 47 -2.65 9.74 -7.62
CA TYR A 47 -3.13 10.82 -6.77
C TYR A 47 -2.12 11.15 -5.65
N ALA A 48 -1.54 10.14 -5.01
CA ALA A 48 -0.48 10.33 -4.04
C ALA A 48 0.74 11.04 -4.65
N ARG A 49 1.15 10.64 -5.87
CA ARG A 49 2.25 11.29 -6.59
C ARG A 49 2.01 12.79 -6.84
N GLU A 50 0.78 13.16 -7.20
CA GLU A 50 0.37 14.56 -7.45
C GLU A 50 0.35 15.42 -6.18
N HIS A 51 0.31 14.77 -5.00
CA HIS A 51 0.30 15.41 -3.69
C HIS A 51 1.63 15.26 -2.92
N LEU A 52 2.67 14.74 -3.56
CA LEU A 52 4.02 14.74 -2.99
C LEU A 52 4.73 16.06 -3.23
N ALA A 53 5.54 16.48 -2.25
CA ALA A 53 6.57 17.49 -2.45
C ALA A 53 7.63 16.97 -3.45
N ASP A 54 8.47 17.89 -3.99
CA ASP A 54 9.45 17.56 -5.04
C ASP A 54 10.37 16.39 -4.67
N ASP A 55 10.81 16.32 -3.40
CA ASP A 55 11.63 15.22 -2.86
C ASP A 55 10.83 14.20 -2.04
N GLY A 56 9.50 14.27 -2.13
CA GLY A 56 8.59 13.47 -1.33
C GLY A 56 8.69 11.96 -1.60
N THR A 57 8.19 11.20 -0.66
CA THR A 57 8.29 9.73 -0.68
C THR A 57 6.93 9.11 -0.37
N VAL A 58 6.55 8.09 -1.12
CA VAL A 58 5.51 7.15 -0.67
C VAL A 58 6.18 6.01 0.07
N LEU A 59 5.73 5.76 1.29
CA LEU A 59 6.05 4.57 2.09
C LEU A 59 4.88 3.61 2.04
N LEU A 60 5.12 2.43 1.49
CA LEU A 60 4.12 1.38 1.37
C LEU A 60 4.51 0.21 2.28
N VAL A 61 3.64 -0.15 3.19
CA VAL A 61 3.77 -1.34 4.04
C VAL A 61 2.64 -2.29 3.68
N GLU A 62 3.00 -3.45 3.14
CA GLU A 62 2.06 -4.46 2.65
C GLU A 62 2.41 -5.85 3.20
N PRO A 63 1.48 -6.80 3.20
CA PRO A 63 1.76 -8.16 3.65
C PRO A 63 2.93 -8.77 2.88
N PHE A 64 3.78 -9.50 3.60
CA PHE A 64 4.91 -10.19 2.98
C PHE A 64 4.43 -11.23 1.97
N ALA A 65 4.91 -11.14 0.75
CA ALA A 65 4.71 -12.13 -0.29
C ALA A 65 5.92 -12.17 -1.23
N LEU A 66 6.28 -13.37 -1.67
CA LEU A 66 7.19 -13.59 -2.79
C LEU A 66 6.41 -13.49 -4.11
N ASP A 67 7.08 -13.07 -5.18
CA ASP A 67 6.43 -12.81 -6.47
C ASP A 67 5.92 -14.08 -7.16
N ASP A 68 6.67 -15.19 -7.04
CA ASP A 68 6.22 -16.48 -7.54
C ASP A 68 5.34 -17.20 -6.52
N ARG A 69 4.14 -17.60 -6.95
CA ARG A 69 3.15 -18.24 -6.07
C ARG A 69 3.65 -19.56 -5.48
N ALA A 70 4.34 -20.39 -6.28
CA ALA A 70 4.78 -21.70 -5.81
C ALA A 70 5.87 -21.53 -4.75
N THR A 71 6.83 -20.66 -5.01
CA THR A 71 7.88 -20.29 -4.06
C THR A 71 7.28 -19.64 -2.80
N ASN A 72 6.30 -18.74 -2.97
CA ASN A 72 5.64 -18.12 -1.83
C ASN A 72 4.90 -19.13 -0.94
N MET A 73 4.23 -20.11 -1.54
CA MET A 73 3.56 -21.18 -0.77
C MET A 73 4.53 -22.11 -0.05
N THR A 74 5.77 -22.25 -0.54
CA THR A 74 6.79 -23.12 0.05
C THR A 74 7.59 -22.40 1.13
N ASP A 75 8.01 -21.17 0.86
CA ASP A 75 9.03 -20.46 1.63
C ASP A 75 8.47 -19.41 2.57
N ASN A 76 7.21 -18.96 2.35
CA ASN A 76 6.53 -18.04 3.25
C ASN A 76 5.60 -18.82 4.19
N PRO A 77 5.93 -18.93 5.48
CA PRO A 77 5.13 -19.72 6.43
C PRO A 77 3.71 -19.14 6.65
N MET A 78 3.49 -17.86 6.29
CA MET A 78 2.18 -17.21 6.40
C MET A 78 1.36 -17.31 5.11
N ALA A 79 1.92 -17.82 4.01
CA ALA A 79 1.27 -17.78 2.69
C ALA A 79 -0.14 -18.40 2.70
N ALA A 80 -0.31 -19.58 3.27
CA ALA A 80 -1.60 -20.26 3.28
C ALA A 80 -2.68 -19.41 3.99
N LEU A 81 -2.37 -18.82 5.13
CA LEU A 81 -3.27 -17.92 5.87
C LEU A 81 -3.58 -16.66 5.06
N LEU A 82 -2.55 -16.02 4.54
CA LEU A 82 -2.68 -14.75 3.82
C LEU A 82 -3.38 -14.93 2.46
N TYR A 83 -3.16 -16.02 1.73
CA TYR A 83 -3.95 -16.34 0.53
C TYR A 83 -5.42 -16.60 0.87
N THR A 84 -5.70 -17.27 1.98
CA THR A 84 -7.08 -17.49 2.44
C THR A 84 -7.76 -16.17 2.78
N ALA A 85 -7.13 -15.30 3.55
CA ALA A 85 -7.64 -13.97 3.87
C ALA A 85 -7.82 -13.13 2.60
N SER A 86 -6.80 -13.10 1.73
CA SER A 86 -6.83 -12.35 0.47
C SER A 86 -7.99 -12.77 -0.43
N SER A 87 -8.21 -14.09 -0.61
CA SER A 87 -9.27 -14.59 -1.48
C SER A 87 -10.68 -14.41 -0.88
N SER A 88 -10.79 -14.34 0.45
CA SER A 88 -12.09 -14.24 1.14
C SER A 88 -12.49 -12.79 1.44
N ILE A 89 -11.54 -11.88 1.59
CA ILE A 89 -11.77 -10.51 2.04
C ILE A 89 -11.18 -9.51 1.05
N CYS A 90 -9.85 -9.46 0.91
CA CYS A 90 -9.15 -8.37 0.22
C CYS A 90 -9.49 -8.32 -1.28
N THR A 91 -9.35 -9.44 -1.98
CA THR A 91 -9.63 -9.52 -3.42
C THR A 91 -11.10 -9.26 -3.73
N PRO A 92 -12.10 -9.87 -3.06
CA PRO A 92 -13.50 -9.53 -3.26
C PRO A 92 -13.83 -8.08 -2.95
N ASN A 93 -13.24 -7.51 -1.88
CA ASN A 93 -13.41 -6.09 -1.54
C ASN A 93 -12.91 -5.18 -2.67
N SER A 94 -11.68 -5.39 -3.14
CA SER A 94 -11.11 -4.63 -4.25
C SER A 94 -11.95 -4.76 -5.53
N LEU A 95 -12.36 -5.98 -5.90
CA LEU A 95 -13.18 -6.25 -7.09
C LEU A 95 -14.57 -5.61 -7.03
N SER A 96 -15.10 -5.33 -5.83
CA SER A 96 -16.41 -4.70 -5.64
C SER A 96 -16.40 -3.18 -5.84
N GLN A 97 -15.23 -2.57 -5.89
CA GLN A 97 -15.04 -1.14 -6.05
C GLN A 97 -14.87 -0.75 -7.54
N GLU A 98 -14.90 0.56 -7.81
CA GLU A 98 -14.61 1.08 -9.15
C GLU A 98 -13.20 0.69 -9.61
N VAL A 99 -13.03 0.35 -10.89
CA VAL A 99 -11.86 -0.27 -11.53
C VAL A 99 -11.71 -1.75 -11.16
N GLY A 100 -11.72 -2.11 -9.87
CA GLY A 100 -11.73 -3.49 -9.42
C GLY A 100 -10.48 -4.28 -9.84
N LEU A 101 -9.25 -3.75 -9.58
CA LEU A 101 -8.01 -4.41 -10.01
C LEU A 101 -7.79 -5.78 -9.34
N GLY A 102 -8.31 -5.97 -8.12
CA GLY A 102 -8.19 -7.22 -7.39
C GLY A 102 -6.74 -7.57 -7.02
N LEU A 103 -5.96 -6.59 -6.56
CA LEU A 103 -4.55 -6.78 -6.23
C LEU A 103 -4.34 -7.86 -5.17
N GLY A 104 -5.05 -7.73 -4.04
CA GLY A 104 -5.06 -8.69 -2.94
C GLY A 104 -3.79 -8.70 -2.10
N ALA A 105 -3.89 -9.22 -0.89
CA ALA A 105 -2.84 -9.19 0.12
C ALA A 105 -1.58 -10.03 -0.20
N GLN A 106 -1.58 -10.76 -1.30
CA GLN A 106 -0.43 -11.57 -1.75
C GLN A 106 0.06 -11.13 -3.13
N ALA A 107 0.08 -9.82 -3.36
CA ALA A 107 0.50 -9.23 -4.62
C ALA A 107 1.99 -9.46 -4.93
N GLY A 108 2.86 -9.41 -3.92
CA GLY A 108 4.31 -9.44 -4.09
C GLY A 108 4.90 -8.09 -4.53
N GLU A 109 6.23 -7.98 -4.47
CA GLU A 109 6.91 -6.72 -4.79
C GLU A 109 6.78 -6.34 -6.27
N ALA A 110 6.86 -7.31 -7.18
CA ALA A 110 6.82 -7.04 -8.62
C ALA A 110 5.48 -6.40 -9.03
N ARG A 111 4.35 -6.92 -8.57
CA ARG A 111 3.03 -6.34 -8.89
C ARG A 111 2.81 -4.98 -8.23
N LEU A 112 3.32 -4.78 -7.01
CA LEU A 112 3.28 -3.49 -6.35
C LEU A 112 4.14 -2.46 -7.09
N ARG A 113 5.31 -2.86 -7.57
CA ARG A 113 6.18 -2.04 -8.44
C ARG A 113 5.44 -1.62 -9.71
N ASP A 114 4.80 -2.55 -10.41
CA ASP A 114 4.04 -2.27 -11.63
C ASP A 114 2.94 -1.23 -11.39
N VAL A 115 2.25 -1.28 -10.25
CA VAL A 115 1.25 -0.27 -9.84
C VAL A 115 1.87 1.12 -9.76
N PHE A 116 3.01 1.26 -9.10
CA PHE A 116 3.68 2.54 -8.92
C PHE A 116 4.32 3.06 -10.22
N GLU A 117 4.88 2.18 -11.05
CA GLU A 117 5.41 2.55 -12.38
C GLU A 117 4.29 3.07 -13.31
N GLN A 118 3.13 2.40 -13.34
CA GLN A 118 1.95 2.87 -14.06
C GLN A 118 1.40 4.19 -13.51
N ALA A 119 1.59 4.48 -12.24
CA ALA A 119 1.24 5.74 -11.60
C ALA A 119 2.26 6.86 -11.88
N GLY A 120 3.41 6.54 -12.52
CA GLY A 120 4.43 7.50 -12.94
C GLY A 120 5.58 7.69 -11.96
N PHE A 121 5.75 6.81 -10.97
CA PHE A 121 6.94 6.78 -10.15
C PHE A 121 8.11 6.19 -10.92
N THR A 122 9.32 6.76 -10.72
CA THR A 122 10.52 6.34 -11.46
C THR A 122 11.51 5.55 -10.61
N ARG A 123 11.36 5.61 -9.30
CA ARG A 123 12.20 4.92 -8.33
C ARG A 123 11.33 4.12 -7.37
N PHE A 124 11.54 2.81 -7.33
CA PHE A 124 10.84 1.90 -6.44
C PHE A 124 11.82 0.87 -5.88
N ARG A 125 11.86 0.73 -4.57
CA ARG A 125 12.76 -0.23 -3.92
C ARG A 125 12.14 -0.83 -2.66
N ARG A 126 12.61 -2.01 -2.28
CA ARG A 126 12.41 -2.53 -0.94
C ARG A 126 13.33 -1.78 0.02
N ALA A 127 12.74 -1.08 0.98
CA ALA A 127 13.46 -0.35 2.01
C ALA A 127 13.81 -1.28 3.20
N ALA A 128 12.87 -2.16 3.56
CA ALA A 128 13.04 -3.15 4.60
C ALA A 128 12.04 -4.30 4.43
N GLU A 129 12.15 -5.33 5.23
CA GLU A 129 11.15 -6.40 5.37
C GLU A 129 11.10 -6.90 6.80
N THR A 130 9.97 -7.47 7.15
CA THR A 130 9.78 -8.27 8.36
C THR A 130 9.22 -9.64 7.97
N PRO A 131 9.11 -10.60 8.88
CA PRO A 131 8.45 -11.87 8.56
C PRO A 131 6.99 -11.73 8.09
N LEU A 132 6.35 -10.57 8.32
CA LEU A 132 4.94 -10.33 8.00
C LEU A 132 4.72 -9.23 6.97
N ASN A 133 5.71 -8.34 6.74
CA ASN A 133 5.52 -7.18 5.87
C ASN A 133 6.69 -6.93 4.92
N LEU A 134 6.34 -6.49 3.72
CA LEU A 134 7.22 -5.74 2.82
C LEU A 134 7.12 -4.25 3.15
N ILE A 135 8.26 -3.58 3.28
CA ILE A 135 8.34 -2.12 3.45
C ILE A 135 8.99 -1.57 2.18
N LEU A 136 8.21 -0.88 1.39
CA LEU A 136 8.58 -0.43 0.04
C LEU A 136 8.57 1.09 -0.01
N GLU A 137 9.48 1.65 -0.78
CA GLU A 137 9.63 3.09 -1.00
C GLU A 137 9.45 3.40 -2.48
N ALA A 138 8.62 4.40 -2.79
CA ALA A 138 8.46 4.93 -4.14
C ALA A 138 8.73 6.43 -4.16
N LYS A 139 9.46 6.89 -5.20
CA LYS A 139 9.77 8.30 -5.45
C LYS A 139 9.56 8.67 -6.92
N VAL A 140 9.33 9.94 -7.14
CA VAL A 140 9.20 10.53 -8.49
C VAL A 140 10.54 10.58 -9.20
#